data_2d268d1fb080b22e99466be2e0c43427
#
_entry.id   2d268d1fb080b22e99466be2e0c43427
#
_cell.length_a   1.000
_cell.length_b   1.000
_cell.length_c   1.000
_cell.angle_alpha   90.00
_cell.angle_beta   90.00
_cell.angle_gamma   90.00
#
_symmetry.space_group_name_H-M   'P 1'
#
loop_
_entity.id
_entity.type
_entity.pdbx_description
1 polymer ?
#
loop_
_entity_poly.entity_id
_entity_poly.type
_entity_poly.pdbx_seq_one_letter_code
_entity_poly.pdbx_strand_id
1 'polypeptide(L)'
;MNKYSDISESARDVLMEIGNIGTGNAVTALSSMINHRIEIERPNVKIMKFEEVPAMLGGPEEIKLGVLLELSGDLNGMFMFLISTKFAQTMLDKLLGTEVEDVRNLDDMSLSAVCEIGNIMCCSYINAMTAMMDLRVHVSVSDICIDMTGAILSVPMIHFARLSDELLLIEDKYHFDDQEVVSHILFLPEIHSLERIFKALGEEYEG
;
A
#
# COMPACT_ATOMS: atom_id res chain seq x y z
N MET A 1 18.83 -17.92 2.98
CA MET A 1 18.04 -16.86 2.29
C MET A 1 16.66 -16.94 2.92
N ASN A 2 16.35 -15.98 3.73
CA ASN A 2 15.14 -16.00 4.53
C ASN A 2 13.99 -15.51 3.65
N LYS A 3 12.97 -16.34 3.48
CA LYS A 3 11.83 -16.04 2.62
C LYS A 3 10.65 -15.60 3.47
N TYR A 4 9.87 -14.66 2.96
CA TYR A 4 8.57 -14.33 3.54
C TYR A 4 7.64 -15.55 3.67
N SER A 5 7.87 -16.60 2.85
CA SER A 5 7.12 -17.85 2.92
C SER A 5 7.31 -18.64 4.22
N ASP A 6 8.36 -18.34 5.00
CA ASP A 6 8.67 -19.02 6.26
C ASP A 6 7.97 -18.39 7.47
N ILE A 7 7.09 -17.41 7.22
CA ILE A 7 6.30 -16.72 8.25
C ILE A 7 5.30 -17.68 8.90
N SER A 8 5.30 -17.73 10.22
CA SER A 8 4.34 -18.52 11.00
C SER A 8 2.88 -18.07 10.78
N GLU A 9 1.94 -18.94 11.09
CA GLU A 9 0.51 -18.61 11.03
C GLU A 9 0.18 -17.45 11.98
N SER A 10 0.79 -17.41 13.16
CA SER A 10 0.66 -16.35 14.15
C SER A 10 1.13 -15.01 13.60
N ALA A 11 2.29 -14.96 12.94
CA ALA A 11 2.80 -13.73 12.33
C ALA A 11 1.92 -13.24 11.17
N ARG A 12 1.32 -14.16 10.40
CA ARG A 12 0.32 -13.80 9.38
C ARG A 12 -0.92 -13.15 9.99
N ASP A 13 -1.43 -13.69 11.10
CA ASP A 13 -2.58 -13.12 11.82
C ASP A 13 -2.30 -11.70 12.29
N VAL A 14 -1.09 -11.45 12.78
CA VAL A 14 -0.69 -10.09 13.19
C VAL A 14 -0.58 -9.14 12.00
N LEU A 15 0.00 -9.58 10.87
CA LEU A 15 0.02 -8.78 9.65
C LEU A 15 -1.39 -8.47 9.13
N MET A 16 -2.32 -9.42 9.27
CA MET A 16 -3.73 -9.18 8.95
C MET A 16 -4.36 -8.17 9.90
N GLU A 17 -4.04 -8.21 11.18
CA GLU A 17 -4.55 -7.25 12.17
C GLU A 17 -3.99 -5.85 11.91
N ILE A 18 -2.71 -5.73 11.58
CA ILE A 18 -2.10 -4.46 11.12
C ILE A 18 -2.85 -3.94 9.88
N GLY A 19 -3.14 -4.81 8.92
CA GLY A 19 -3.95 -4.48 7.76
C GLY A 19 -5.32 -3.92 8.17
N ASN A 20 -6.06 -4.62 9.03
CA ASN A 20 -7.38 -4.19 9.49
C ASN A 20 -7.34 -2.80 10.17
N ILE A 21 -6.38 -2.58 11.08
CA ILE A 21 -6.24 -1.30 11.80
C ILE A 21 -5.83 -0.19 10.82
N GLY A 22 -4.84 -0.47 9.96
CA GLY A 22 -4.35 0.49 8.96
C GLY A 22 -5.46 0.93 8.00
N THR A 23 -6.19 -0.02 7.44
CA THR A 23 -7.33 0.23 6.56
C THR A 23 -8.44 1.01 7.27
N GLY A 24 -8.79 0.64 8.51
CA GLY A 24 -9.80 1.34 9.29
C GLY A 24 -9.44 2.81 9.56
N ASN A 25 -8.17 3.08 9.89
CA ASN A 25 -7.66 4.44 10.06
C ASN A 25 -7.68 5.22 8.75
N ALA A 26 -7.24 4.61 7.66
CA ALA A 26 -7.23 5.21 6.34
C ALA A 26 -8.63 5.59 5.86
N VAL A 27 -9.60 4.68 5.98
CA VAL A 27 -11.00 4.93 5.61
C VAL A 27 -11.61 6.06 6.43
N THR A 28 -11.31 6.12 7.72
CA THR A 28 -11.78 7.21 8.58
C THR A 28 -11.24 8.56 8.10
N ALA A 29 -9.94 8.62 7.79
CA ALA A 29 -9.31 9.84 7.28
C ALA A 29 -9.86 10.23 5.90
N LEU A 30 -9.96 9.28 4.96
CA LEU A 30 -10.50 9.52 3.63
C LEU A 30 -11.97 9.94 3.66
N SER A 31 -12.80 9.27 4.47
CA SER A 31 -14.22 9.63 4.63
C SER A 31 -14.38 11.07 5.13
N SER A 32 -13.51 11.49 6.06
CA SER A 32 -13.48 12.87 6.55
C SER A 32 -13.05 13.85 5.47
N MET A 33 -12.05 13.49 4.67
CA MET A 33 -11.49 14.32 3.59
C MET A 33 -12.53 14.60 2.50
N ILE A 34 -13.27 13.56 2.06
CA ILE A 34 -14.29 13.71 1.00
C ILE A 34 -15.68 14.05 1.54
N ASN A 35 -15.82 14.16 2.86
CA ASN A 35 -17.12 14.36 3.55
C ASN A 35 -18.20 13.36 3.06
N HIS A 36 -17.80 12.11 2.85
CA HIS A 36 -18.67 11.04 2.37
C HIS A 36 -18.33 9.72 3.07
N ARG A 37 -19.35 8.90 3.37
CA ARG A 37 -19.12 7.61 4.00
C ARG A 37 -18.50 6.64 3.00
N ILE A 38 -17.40 6.00 3.42
CA ILE A 38 -16.76 4.90 2.71
C ILE A 38 -17.00 3.65 3.53
N GLU A 39 -17.51 2.62 2.91
CA GLU A 39 -17.58 1.28 3.49
C GLU A 39 -16.42 0.44 2.96
N ILE A 40 -15.92 -0.47 3.77
CA ILE A 40 -14.75 -1.28 3.42
C ILE A 40 -14.99 -2.73 3.79
N GLU A 41 -14.51 -3.63 2.96
CA GLU A 41 -14.37 -5.04 3.28
C GLU A 41 -13.11 -5.29 4.11
N ARG A 42 -13.04 -6.45 4.74
CA ARG A 42 -11.81 -6.88 5.43
C ARG A 42 -10.67 -6.96 4.43
N PRO A 43 -9.52 -6.34 4.70
CA PRO A 43 -8.37 -6.38 3.79
C PRO A 43 -7.87 -7.81 3.59
N ASN A 44 -7.40 -8.09 2.38
CA ASN A 44 -6.82 -9.37 2.03
C ASN A 44 -5.30 -9.23 1.97
N VAL A 45 -4.61 -9.82 2.94
CA VAL A 45 -3.15 -9.75 3.08
C VAL A 45 -2.53 -11.02 2.48
N LYS A 46 -1.62 -10.85 1.54
CA LYS A 46 -0.94 -11.94 0.82
C LYS A 46 0.58 -11.72 0.81
N ILE A 47 1.30 -12.82 0.93
CA ILE A 47 2.71 -12.87 0.59
C ILE A 47 2.81 -13.50 -0.78
N MET A 48 3.49 -12.85 -1.69
CA MET A 48 3.59 -13.32 -3.06
C MET A 48 4.90 -12.87 -3.71
N LYS A 49 5.25 -13.53 -4.81
CA LYS A 49 6.43 -13.16 -5.57
C LYS A 49 6.18 -11.92 -6.43
N PHE A 50 7.23 -11.10 -6.60
CA PHE A 50 7.17 -9.93 -7.47
C PHE A 50 6.66 -10.23 -8.88
N GLU A 51 7.06 -11.36 -9.45
CA GLU A 51 6.66 -11.78 -10.81
C GLU A 51 5.15 -12.05 -10.96
N GLU A 52 4.46 -12.36 -9.86
CA GLU A 52 3.03 -12.67 -9.83
C GLU A 52 2.16 -11.41 -9.68
N VAL A 53 2.73 -10.32 -9.13
CA VAL A 53 2.00 -9.08 -8.83
C VAL A 53 1.32 -8.46 -10.04
N PRO A 54 1.98 -8.29 -11.20
CA PRO A 54 1.32 -7.69 -12.37
C PRO A 54 0.06 -8.44 -12.81
N ALA A 55 0.09 -9.77 -12.79
CA ALA A 55 -1.07 -10.59 -13.17
C ALA A 55 -2.24 -10.39 -12.20
N MET A 56 -1.95 -10.28 -10.91
CA MET A 56 -2.96 -10.01 -9.88
C MET A 56 -3.58 -8.60 -10.00
N LEU A 57 -2.80 -7.63 -10.46
CA LEU A 57 -3.22 -6.23 -10.62
C LEU A 57 -3.96 -5.94 -11.93
N GLY A 58 -4.32 -6.96 -12.70
CA GLY A 58 -5.03 -6.82 -13.98
C GLY A 58 -4.16 -6.92 -15.22
N GLY A 59 -2.85 -7.12 -15.05
CA GLY A 59 -1.86 -7.28 -16.10
C GLY A 59 -0.78 -6.19 -16.11
N PRO A 60 0.35 -6.45 -16.79
CA PRO A 60 1.48 -5.52 -16.80
C PRO A 60 1.19 -4.22 -17.58
N GLU A 61 0.22 -4.21 -18.48
CA GLU A 61 -0.16 -3.06 -19.31
C GLU A 61 -1.27 -2.20 -18.68
N GLU A 62 -1.86 -2.67 -17.56
CA GLU A 62 -2.91 -1.93 -16.86
C GLU A 62 -2.36 -0.61 -16.29
N ILE A 63 -3.03 0.50 -16.58
CA ILE A 63 -2.62 1.82 -16.06
C ILE A 63 -3.03 1.93 -14.60
N LYS A 64 -2.07 2.29 -13.77
CA LYS A 64 -2.24 2.55 -12.33
C LYS A 64 -1.59 3.88 -11.96
N LEU A 65 -1.95 4.36 -10.79
CA LEU A 65 -1.25 5.43 -10.12
C LEU A 65 -0.50 4.80 -8.95
N GLY A 66 0.79 5.01 -8.87
CA GLY A 66 1.65 4.57 -7.77
C GLY A 66 2.07 5.74 -6.90
N VAL A 67 1.83 5.64 -5.59
CA VAL A 67 2.38 6.57 -4.60
C VAL A 67 3.38 5.82 -3.76
N LEU A 68 4.66 6.21 -3.85
CA LEU A 68 5.78 5.55 -3.21
C LEU A 68 6.29 6.38 -2.04
N LEU A 69 6.59 5.71 -0.93
CA LEU A 69 7.20 6.26 0.26
C LEU A 69 8.38 5.37 0.68
N GLU A 70 9.49 5.99 1.01
CA GLU A 70 10.63 5.30 1.62
C GLU A 70 10.52 5.35 3.15
N LEU A 71 10.86 4.25 3.79
CA LEU A 71 10.89 4.10 5.23
C LEU A 71 12.32 4.09 5.73
N SER A 72 12.56 4.75 6.86
CA SER A 72 13.85 4.74 7.54
C SER A 72 13.69 4.78 9.06
N GLY A 73 14.75 4.39 9.78
CA GLY A 73 14.74 4.31 11.25
C GLY A 73 14.75 2.88 11.75
N ASP A 74 13.78 2.50 12.58
CA ASP A 74 13.68 1.11 13.06
C ASP A 74 13.24 0.14 11.98
N LEU A 75 12.49 0.62 10.97
CA LEU A 75 12.18 -0.10 9.74
C LEU A 75 12.73 0.67 8.54
N ASN A 76 13.45 -0.03 7.69
CA ASN A 76 13.88 0.47 6.39
C ASN A 76 13.18 -0.34 5.29
N GLY A 77 12.80 0.33 4.21
CA GLY A 77 12.10 -0.32 3.11
C GLY A 77 11.27 0.66 2.31
N MET A 78 10.33 0.13 1.56
CA MET A 78 9.39 0.91 0.74
C MET A 78 7.94 0.54 1.05
N PHE A 79 7.10 1.53 0.98
CA PHE A 79 5.64 1.39 1.00
C PHE A 79 5.10 1.99 -0.29
N MET A 80 4.33 1.23 -1.05
CA MET A 80 3.75 1.70 -2.30
C MET A 80 2.24 1.50 -2.28
N PHE A 81 1.50 2.57 -2.50
CA PHE A 81 0.06 2.52 -2.70
C PHE A 81 -0.25 2.53 -4.19
N LEU A 82 -0.87 1.46 -4.67
CA LEU A 82 -1.29 1.31 -6.07
C LEU A 82 -2.78 1.55 -6.19
N ILE A 83 -3.13 2.59 -6.91
CA ILE A 83 -4.48 3.10 -7.09
C ILE A 83 -4.96 2.69 -8.49
N SER A 84 -6.14 2.07 -8.56
CA SER A 84 -6.80 1.87 -9.85
C SER A 84 -7.29 3.20 -10.43
N THR A 85 -7.37 3.29 -11.76
CA THR A 85 -7.91 4.48 -12.44
C THR A 85 -9.31 4.82 -11.93
N LYS A 86 -10.16 3.80 -11.74
CA LYS A 86 -11.51 3.97 -11.21
C LYS A 86 -11.51 4.53 -9.78
N PHE A 87 -10.60 4.06 -8.90
CA PHE A 87 -10.49 4.61 -7.55
C PHE A 87 -10.10 6.08 -7.59
N ALA A 88 -9.07 6.44 -8.38
CA ALA A 88 -8.62 7.82 -8.51
C ALA A 88 -9.74 8.73 -9.04
N GLN A 89 -10.44 8.31 -10.09
CA GLN A 89 -11.59 9.04 -10.65
C GLN A 89 -12.69 9.26 -9.60
N THR A 90 -13.08 8.20 -8.88
CA THR A 90 -14.11 8.29 -7.84
C THR A 90 -13.70 9.26 -6.72
N MET A 91 -12.45 9.19 -6.27
CA MET A 91 -11.96 10.07 -5.20
C MET A 91 -11.86 11.52 -5.65
N LEU A 92 -11.38 11.78 -6.87
CA LEU A 92 -11.26 13.12 -7.43
C LEU A 92 -12.64 13.75 -7.67
N ASP A 93 -13.60 12.98 -8.16
CA ASP A 93 -14.98 13.46 -8.29
C ASP A 93 -15.57 13.84 -6.93
N LYS A 94 -15.44 12.99 -5.92
CA LYS A 94 -15.96 13.26 -4.57
C LYS A 94 -15.26 14.43 -3.88
N LEU A 95 -13.95 14.59 -4.09
CA LEU A 95 -13.13 15.60 -3.40
C LEU A 95 -13.18 16.97 -4.08
N LEU A 96 -13.08 17.01 -5.39
CA LEU A 96 -12.92 18.22 -6.18
C LEU A 96 -14.16 18.55 -7.03
N GLY A 97 -15.10 17.62 -7.14
CA GLY A 97 -16.23 17.74 -8.08
C GLY A 97 -15.79 17.75 -9.55
N THR A 98 -14.64 17.13 -9.84
CA THR A 98 -14.04 17.11 -11.18
C THR A 98 -14.20 15.72 -11.78
N GLU A 99 -14.91 15.62 -12.90
CA GLU A 99 -14.95 14.39 -13.68
C GLU A 99 -13.64 14.23 -14.46
N VAL A 100 -12.91 13.15 -14.15
CA VAL A 100 -11.63 12.85 -14.80
C VAL A 100 -11.82 11.73 -15.80
N GLU A 101 -11.67 12.00 -17.09
CA GLU A 101 -11.78 11.00 -18.16
C GLU A 101 -10.51 10.14 -18.25
N ASP A 102 -9.33 10.76 -18.19
CA ASP A 102 -8.04 10.09 -18.31
C ASP A 102 -7.07 10.54 -17.21
N VAL A 103 -6.73 9.61 -16.32
CA VAL A 103 -5.82 9.86 -15.19
C VAL A 103 -4.39 10.22 -15.62
N ARG A 104 -4.03 9.99 -16.88
CA ARG A 104 -2.71 10.38 -17.41
C ARG A 104 -2.59 11.89 -17.69
N ASN A 105 -3.71 12.59 -17.69
CA ASN A 105 -3.81 14.03 -17.98
C ASN A 105 -4.36 14.82 -16.79
N LEU A 106 -3.98 14.44 -15.57
CA LEU A 106 -4.37 15.16 -14.36
C LEU A 106 -3.69 16.54 -14.32
N ASP A 107 -4.45 17.55 -13.88
CA ASP A 107 -3.90 18.85 -13.53
C ASP A 107 -3.14 18.80 -12.18
N ASP A 108 -2.43 19.87 -11.85
CA ASP A 108 -1.61 19.95 -10.63
C ASP A 108 -2.44 19.77 -9.36
N MET A 109 -3.70 20.22 -9.33
CA MET A 109 -4.58 20.10 -8.19
C MET A 109 -5.01 18.63 -8.01
N SER A 110 -5.39 17.98 -9.08
CA SER A 110 -5.77 16.57 -9.09
C SER A 110 -4.59 15.65 -8.71
N LEU A 111 -3.39 15.94 -9.24
CA LEU A 111 -2.16 15.23 -8.85
C LEU A 111 -1.86 15.40 -7.36
N SER A 112 -1.96 16.62 -6.83
CA SER A 112 -1.77 16.90 -5.41
C SER A 112 -2.78 16.16 -4.54
N ALA A 113 -4.04 16.09 -4.98
CA ALA A 113 -5.09 15.36 -4.28
C ALA A 113 -4.80 13.84 -4.24
N VAL A 114 -4.37 13.26 -5.37
CA VAL A 114 -3.99 11.83 -5.43
C VAL A 114 -2.78 11.54 -4.54
N CYS A 115 -1.76 12.42 -4.55
CA CYS A 115 -0.61 12.32 -3.64
C CYS A 115 -1.06 12.28 -2.18
N GLU A 116 -1.94 13.20 -1.78
CA GLU A 116 -2.44 13.28 -0.42
C GLU A 116 -3.24 12.04 -0.02
N ILE A 117 -4.10 11.53 -0.90
CA ILE A 117 -4.82 10.26 -0.72
C ILE A 117 -3.84 9.11 -0.48
N GLY A 118 -2.83 8.97 -1.33
CA GLY A 118 -1.81 7.94 -1.20
C GLY A 118 -1.01 8.08 0.08
N ASN A 119 -0.64 9.30 0.45
CA ASN A 119 0.06 9.60 1.69
C ASN A 119 -0.76 9.21 2.92
N ILE A 120 -2.05 9.57 2.98
CA ILE A 120 -2.97 9.19 4.05
C ILE A 120 -3.05 7.67 4.15
N MET A 121 -3.21 6.97 3.03
CA MET A 121 -3.29 5.51 2.99
C MET A 121 -2.03 4.88 3.55
N CYS A 122 -0.88 5.17 2.99
CA CYS A 122 0.39 4.60 3.42
C CYS A 122 0.70 4.93 4.89
N CYS A 123 0.55 6.21 5.30
CA CYS A 123 0.82 6.61 6.67
C CYS A 123 -0.13 5.95 7.69
N SER A 124 -1.37 5.69 7.32
CA SER A 124 -2.32 4.98 8.20
C SER A 124 -1.85 3.56 8.51
N TYR A 125 -1.34 2.84 7.52
CA TYR A 125 -0.76 1.51 7.72
C TYR A 125 0.55 1.56 8.51
N ILE A 126 1.44 2.48 8.16
CA ILE A 126 2.73 2.64 8.84
C ILE A 126 2.49 2.98 10.32
N ASN A 127 1.55 3.88 10.62
CA ASN A 127 1.21 4.24 11.99
C ASN A 127 0.60 3.07 12.77
N ALA A 128 -0.28 2.28 12.15
CA ALA A 128 -0.84 1.08 12.77
C ALA A 128 0.27 0.08 13.12
N MET A 129 1.14 -0.19 12.17
CA MET A 129 2.27 -1.11 12.31
C MET A 129 3.24 -0.65 13.40
N THR A 130 3.65 0.60 13.38
CA THR A 130 4.61 1.15 14.36
C THR A 130 4.04 1.20 15.76
N ALA A 131 2.75 1.52 15.91
CA ALA A 131 2.08 1.52 17.22
C ALA A 131 1.96 0.12 17.84
N MET A 132 1.70 -0.91 17.02
CA MET A 132 1.61 -2.29 17.50
C MET A 132 2.96 -2.88 17.91
N MET A 133 4.04 -2.43 17.27
CA MET A 133 5.39 -2.98 17.45
C MET A 133 6.31 -2.08 18.28
N ASP A 134 5.84 -0.92 18.77
CA ASP A 134 6.64 0.08 19.48
C ASP A 134 7.92 0.49 18.70
N LEU A 135 7.78 0.71 17.39
CA LEU A 135 8.85 1.08 16.48
C LEU A 135 8.79 2.56 16.09
N ARG A 136 9.95 3.15 15.82
CA ARG A 136 10.08 4.53 15.33
C ARG A 136 10.49 4.52 13.86
N VAL A 137 9.60 5.00 13.01
CA VAL A 137 9.81 5.02 11.56
C VAL A 137 9.65 6.45 11.05
N HIS A 138 10.57 6.86 10.21
CA HIS A 138 10.49 8.10 9.43
C HIS A 138 10.04 7.76 8.02
N VAL A 139 9.14 8.58 7.49
CA VAL A 139 8.56 8.42 6.16
C VAL A 139 9.08 9.56 5.29
N SER A 140 9.51 9.26 4.07
CA SER A 140 9.91 10.28 3.08
C SER A 140 8.73 11.10 2.60
N VAL A 141 9.01 12.13 1.83
CA VAL A 141 8.01 12.75 0.95
C VAL A 141 7.58 11.69 -0.09
N SER A 142 6.30 11.66 -0.42
CA SER A 142 5.77 10.72 -1.40
C SER A 142 6.13 11.11 -2.83
N ASP A 143 6.54 10.12 -3.63
CA ASP A 143 6.68 10.23 -5.07
C ASP A 143 5.45 9.63 -5.77
N ILE A 144 4.95 10.28 -6.82
CA ILE A 144 3.83 9.80 -7.62
C ILE A 144 4.27 9.43 -9.02
N CYS A 145 3.72 8.33 -9.54
CA CYS A 145 3.91 7.87 -10.91
C CYS A 145 2.58 7.39 -11.48
N ILE A 146 2.29 7.75 -12.74
CA ILE A 146 1.12 7.25 -13.48
C ILE A 146 1.65 6.54 -14.71
N ASP A 147 1.58 5.21 -14.72
CA ASP A 147 2.13 4.40 -15.81
C ASP A 147 1.49 3.00 -15.84
N MET A 148 1.95 2.17 -16.73
CA MET A 148 1.64 0.74 -16.75
C MET A 148 2.14 0.07 -15.47
N THR A 149 1.38 -0.87 -14.95
CA THR A 149 1.71 -1.66 -13.74
C THR A 149 3.13 -2.23 -13.80
N GLY A 150 3.53 -2.78 -14.95
CA GLY A 150 4.88 -3.33 -15.14
C GLY A 150 6.00 -2.29 -15.02
N ALA A 151 5.76 -1.06 -15.49
CA ALA A 151 6.70 0.05 -15.37
C ALA A 151 6.81 0.52 -13.90
N ILE A 152 5.69 0.73 -13.23
CA ILE A 152 5.64 1.14 -11.81
C ILE A 152 6.39 0.12 -10.94
N LEU A 153 6.11 -1.17 -11.12
CA LEU A 153 6.73 -2.24 -10.34
C LEU A 153 8.22 -2.46 -10.63
N SER A 154 8.73 -1.95 -11.76
CA SER A 154 10.15 -2.06 -12.09
C SER A 154 11.06 -1.38 -11.05
N VAL A 155 10.62 -0.26 -10.46
CA VAL A 155 11.37 0.49 -9.45
C VAL A 155 11.61 -0.36 -8.19
N PRO A 156 10.59 -0.85 -7.49
CA PRO A 156 10.82 -1.71 -6.32
C PRO A 156 11.50 -3.03 -6.71
N MET A 157 11.21 -3.61 -7.86
CA MET A 157 11.89 -4.83 -8.30
C MET A 157 13.40 -4.66 -8.40
N ILE A 158 13.89 -3.58 -8.99
CA ILE A 158 15.34 -3.32 -9.11
C ILE A 158 15.97 -3.13 -7.73
N HIS A 159 15.28 -2.44 -6.84
CA HIS A 159 15.79 -2.14 -5.49
C HIS A 159 15.84 -3.38 -4.61
N PHE A 160 14.82 -4.22 -4.68
CA PHE A 160 14.62 -5.37 -3.78
C PHE A 160 15.01 -6.73 -4.38
N ALA A 161 15.27 -6.84 -5.70
CA ALA A 161 15.63 -8.10 -6.35
C ALA A 161 16.85 -8.82 -5.72
N ARG A 162 17.70 -8.09 -4.99
CA ARG A 162 18.86 -8.65 -4.28
C ARG A 162 18.54 -9.07 -2.85
N LEU A 163 17.40 -8.63 -2.31
CA LEU A 163 17.04 -8.80 -0.91
C LEU A 163 16.01 -9.92 -0.75
N SER A 164 14.96 -9.91 -1.58
CA SER A 164 13.90 -10.92 -1.58
C SER A 164 13.25 -10.98 -2.97
N ASP A 165 12.71 -12.12 -3.33
CA ASP A 165 11.83 -12.32 -4.49
C ASP A 165 10.33 -12.22 -4.12
N GLU A 166 10.02 -12.01 -2.84
CA GLU A 166 8.67 -11.94 -2.28
C GLU A 166 8.39 -10.58 -1.64
N LEU A 167 7.12 -10.21 -1.58
CA LEU A 167 6.61 -9.00 -0.95
C LEU A 167 5.32 -9.26 -0.19
N LEU A 168 4.95 -8.32 0.69
CA LEU A 168 3.64 -8.28 1.31
C LEU A 168 2.71 -7.40 0.47
N LEU A 169 1.60 -7.98 0.02
CA LEU A 169 0.55 -7.27 -0.70
C LEU A 169 -0.71 -7.24 0.14
N ILE A 170 -1.30 -6.06 0.27
CA ILE A 170 -2.58 -5.82 0.93
C ILE A 170 -3.55 -5.33 -0.15
N GLU A 171 -4.66 -6.03 -0.31
CA GLU A 171 -5.75 -5.67 -1.20
C GLU A 171 -6.90 -5.11 -0.37
N ASP A 172 -7.28 -3.87 -0.64
CA ASP A 172 -8.40 -3.19 -0.01
C ASP A 172 -9.53 -2.97 -1.00
N LYS A 173 -10.75 -3.29 -0.59
CA LYS A 173 -11.98 -3.05 -1.35
C LYS A 173 -12.85 -2.02 -0.65
N TYR A 174 -13.17 -0.97 -1.36
CA TYR A 174 -13.98 0.14 -0.87
C TYR A 174 -15.30 0.21 -1.63
N HIS A 175 -16.35 0.56 -0.90
CA HIS A 175 -17.67 0.79 -1.45
C HIS A 175 -18.06 2.26 -1.27
N PHE A 176 -18.31 2.92 -2.40
CA PHE A 176 -18.81 4.28 -2.48
C PHE A 176 -20.23 4.21 -3.08
N ASP A 177 -21.23 4.29 -2.23
CA ASP A 177 -22.62 4.03 -2.64
C ASP A 177 -22.74 2.64 -3.31
N ASP A 178 -23.08 2.57 -4.60
CA ASP A 178 -23.20 1.34 -5.39
C ASP A 178 -21.92 0.97 -6.18
N GLN A 179 -20.80 1.68 -5.94
CA GLN A 179 -19.56 1.45 -6.67
C GLN A 179 -18.51 0.76 -5.78
N GLU A 180 -17.99 -0.37 -6.26
CA GLU A 180 -16.82 -1.02 -5.70
C GLU A 180 -15.55 -0.54 -6.40
N VAL A 181 -14.55 -0.16 -5.63
CA VAL A 181 -13.20 0.16 -6.12
C VAL A 181 -12.15 -0.56 -5.30
N VAL A 182 -11.05 -0.89 -5.93
CA VAL A 182 -9.97 -1.68 -5.33
C VAL A 182 -8.67 -0.88 -5.37
N SER A 183 -7.93 -0.94 -4.27
CA SER A 183 -6.56 -0.49 -4.21
C SER A 183 -5.65 -1.58 -3.64
N HIS A 184 -4.34 -1.38 -3.81
CA HIS A 184 -3.35 -2.32 -3.30
C HIS A 184 -2.23 -1.56 -2.60
N ILE A 185 -1.75 -2.12 -1.51
CA ILE A 185 -0.54 -1.66 -0.84
C ILE A 185 0.52 -2.74 -0.96
N LEU A 186 1.71 -2.35 -1.41
CA LEU A 186 2.89 -3.17 -1.41
C LEU A 186 3.79 -2.70 -0.28
N PHE A 187 4.14 -3.61 0.61
CA PHE A 187 5.12 -3.36 1.66
C PHE A 187 6.37 -4.22 1.41
N LEU A 188 7.49 -3.56 1.32
CA LEU A 188 8.78 -4.12 0.98
C LEU A 188 9.82 -3.71 2.04
N PRO A 189 9.83 -4.38 3.20
CA PRO A 189 10.85 -4.13 4.20
C PRO A 189 12.18 -4.72 3.78
N GLU A 190 13.28 -4.08 4.17
CA GLU A 190 14.60 -4.70 4.13
C GLU A 190 14.68 -5.91 5.07
N ILE A 191 15.63 -6.83 4.83
CA ILE A 191 15.75 -8.09 5.59
C ILE A 191 15.86 -7.82 7.11
N HIS A 192 16.69 -6.88 7.52
CA HIS A 192 16.82 -6.55 8.94
C HIS A 192 15.58 -5.92 9.56
N SER A 193 14.80 -5.23 8.75
CA SER A 193 13.50 -4.68 9.16
C SER A 193 12.48 -5.79 9.36
N LEU A 194 12.51 -6.80 8.49
CA LEU A 194 11.66 -7.98 8.62
C LEU A 194 11.95 -8.75 9.92
N GLU A 195 13.24 -8.96 10.24
CA GLU A 195 13.67 -9.58 11.50
C GLU A 195 13.16 -8.81 12.73
N ARG A 196 13.21 -7.48 12.69
CA ARG A 196 12.67 -6.62 13.75
C ARG A 196 11.16 -6.73 13.89
N ILE A 197 10.45 -6.78 12.77
CA ILE A 197 8.99 -7.01 12.75
C ILE A 197 8.67 -8.31 13.47
N PHE A 198 9.29 -9.43 13.09
CA PHE A 198 9.03 -10.73 13.71
C PHE A 198 9.37 -10.74 15.19
N LYS A 199 10.53 -10.19 15.56
CA LYS A 199 10.93 -10.09 16.96
C LYS A 199 9.93 -9.27 17.79
N ALA A 200 9.43 -8.16 17.24
CA ALA A 200 8.43 -7.34 17.91
C ALA A 200 7.08 -8.06 18.06
N LEU A 201 6.79 -8.99 17.15
CA LEU A 201 5.61 -9.84 17.19
C LEU A 201 5.76 -11.07 18.12
N GLY A 202 6.93 -11.23 18.77
CA GLY A 202 7.20 -12.36 19.65
C GLY A 202 7.57 -13.65 18.93
N GLU A 203 7.90 -13.58 17.64
CA GLU A 203 8.32 -14.70 16.81
C GLU A 203 9.85 -14.81 16.82
N GLU A 204 10.38 -16.04 17.01
CA GLU A 204 11.80 -16.32 16.79
C GLU A 204 12.03 -16.45 15.28
N TYR A 205 12.81 -15.55 14.73
CA TYR A 205 13.25 -15.61 13.36
C TYR A 205 14.50 -16.48 13.28
N GLU A 206 14.32 -17.75 12.93
CA GLU A 206 15.44 -18.65 12.63
C GLU A 206 16.00 -18.32 11.25
N GLY A 207 17.01 -17.40 11.22
CA GLY A 207 17.77 -17.00 10.05
C GLY A 207 18.79 -18.02 9.60
#